data_bd82f55b1127cd3f808a9debc0245847
#
_entry.id   bd82f55b1127cd3f808a9debc0245847
#
_cell.length_a   1.000
_cell.length_b   1.000
_cell.length_c   1.000
_cell.angle_alpha   90.00
_cell.angle_beta   90.00
_cell.angle_gamma   90.00
#
_symmetry.space_group_name_H-M   'P 1'
#
loop_
_entity.id
_entity.type
_entity.pdbx_description
1 polymer ?
#
loop_
_entity_poly.entity_id
_entity_poly.type
_entity_poly.pdbx_seq_one_letter_code
_entity_poly.pdbx_strand_id
1 'polypeptide(L)'
;MGAVSRVARVSPVLILTEDKTETIMKLELQRPLVFFDLETTGVDIATARIVQIAMHRMEPDGSSMEYEQLVNPGIPIPPGATQVHGIRDADVATAPRFADIAPRVMEILRNADLGGYNAIRYDVPVLADELKRAGYDLEVGKRRLVDAYKLYLLKEPHTLGAAYQKFCGRELVGAHSALADTLAARDVLLGQLEYYSDLPRTLEGLADICKADATPDLAGRLGYDADREIVFRFGKYKGQRVKTIFLTDGGYYDWIMRSDFPDSTKEVLTGLYRQLYTARRR
;
A
#
# COMPACT_ATOMS: atom_id res chain seq x y z
N MET A 1 32.95 29.23 -9.24
CA MET A 1 32.13 29.65 -8.08
C MET A 1 31.17 28.53 -7.79
N GLY A 2 31.49 27.75 -6.76
CA GLY A 2 30.75 26.52 -6.45
C GLY A 2 29.51 26.80 -5.62
N ALA A 3 28.41 26.22 -6.03
CA ALA A 3 27.20 26.14 -5.23
C ALA A 3 27.29 24.91 -4.31
N VAL A 4 27.51 25.16 -3.02
CA VAL A 4 27.46 24.14 -1.99
C VAL A 4 26.00 23.85 -1.68
N SER A 5 25.53 22.65 -2.03
CA SER A 5 24.23 22.13 -1.63
C SER A 5 24.21 22.00 -0.11
N ARG A 6 23.33 22.76 0.55
CA ARG A 6 23.04 22.60 1.98
C ARG A 6 22.15 21.38 2.17
N VAL A 7 22.75 20.31 2.66
CA VAL A 7 22.00 19.19 3.27
C VAL A 7 21.33 19.74 4.52
N ALA A 8 20.00 19.78 4.53
CA ALA A 8 19.22 20.13 5.71
C ALA A 8 19.41 19.02 6.76
N ARG A 9 20.06 19.34 7.87
CA ARG A 9 20.07 18.49 9.07
C ARG A 9 18.66 18.46 9.63
N VAL A 10 17.99 17.33 9.50
CA VAL A 10 16.78 17.07 10.27
C VAL A 10 17.20 16.78 11.70
N SER A 11 16.87 17.71 12.60
CA SER A 11 17.05 17.51 14.04
C SER A 11 16.13 16.40 14.53
N PRO A 12 16.52 15.61 15.54
CA PRO A 12 15.65 14.60 16.12
C PRO A 12 14.37 15.26 16.64
N VAL A 13 13.22 14.70 16.31
CA VAL A 13 11.93 15.13 16.86
C VAL A 13 11.94 14.81 18.35
N LEU A 14 12.24 15.82 19.16
CA LEU A 14 12.12 15.78 20.61
C LEU A 14 10.64 15.93 20.94
N ILE A 15 9.96 14.86 21.29
CA ILE A 15 8.64 14.96 21.91
C ILE A 15 8.88 15.30 23.38
N LEU A 16 8.81 16.59 23.70
CA LEU A 16 8.84 17.08 25.08
C LEU A 16 7.48 16.79 25.72
N THR A 17 7.41 15.79 26.59
CA THR A 17 6.38 15.67 27.60
C THR A 17 7.02 16.00 28.95
N GLU A 18 6.44 16.98 29.64
CA GLU A 18 6.87 17.40 30.97
C GLU A 18 6.80 16.21 31.95
N ASP A 19 7.92 16.04 32.65
CA ASP A 19 8.09 15.34 33.92
C ASP A 19 7.63 13.88 34.07
N LYS A 20 8.34 12.97 33.38
CA LYS A 20 8.58 11.57 33.87
C LYS A 20 9.93 11.13 33.34
N THR A 21 10.80 10.62 34.25
CA THR A 21 12.05 9.94 33.97
C THR A 21 12.00 9.23 32.61
N GLU A 22 12.76 9.71 31.63
CA GLU A 22 12.85 9.13 30.28
C GLU A 22 13.34 7.68 30.37
N THR A 23 12.43 6.72 30.41
CA THR A 23 12.72 5.37 29.98
C THR A 23 12.73 5.43 28.46
N ILE A 24 13.86 5.80 27.88
CA ILE A 24 14.08 5.60 26.44
C ILE A 24 13.91 4.09 26.21
N MET A 25 12.78 3.68 25.63
CA MET A 25 12.56 2.30 25.21
C MET A 25 13.54 2.03 24.07
N LYS A 26 14.73 1.49 24.43
CA LYS A 26 15.70 1.05 23.45
C LYS A 26 15.22 -0.25 22.83
N LEU A 27 15.12 -0.26 21.49
CA LEU A 27 15.01 -1.50 20.76
C LEU A 27 16.32 -2.28 20.96
N GLU A 28 16.25 -3.46 21.59
CA GLU A 28 17.42 -4.31 21.81
C GLU A 28 17.78 -5.05 20.54
N LEU A 29 18.88 -4.67 19.92
CA LEU A 29 19.39 -5.30 18.72
C LEU A 29 20.49 -6.31 19.07
N GLN A 30 20.37 -7.54 18.58
CA GLN A 30 21.41 -8.56 18.63
C GLN A 30 22.33 -8.52 17.40
N ARG A 31 21.84 -7.95 16.31
CA ARG A 31 22.53 -7.69 15.06
C ARG A 31 21.95 -6.43 14.41
N PRO A 32 22.59 -5.84 13.43
CA PRO A 32 22.11 -4.63 12.82
C PRO A 32 20.68 -4.77 12.28
N LEU A 33 19.91 -3.69 12.30
CA LEU A 33 18.59 -3.56 11.68
C LEU A 33 18.67 -2.46 10.64
N VAL A 34 18.29 -2.78 9.39
CA VAL A 34 18.23 -1.81 8.29
C VAL A 34 16.78 -1.52 7.96
N PHE A 35 16.33 -0.30 8.23
CA PHE A 35 15.13 0.24 7.65
C PHE A 35 15.42 0.72 6.23
N PHE A 36 14.51 0.48 5.31
CA PHE A 36 14.63 0.97 3.95
C PHE A 36 13.27 1.18 3.31
N ASP A 37 13.27 2.03 2.30
CA ASP A 37 12.12 2.39 1.48
C ASP A 37 12.59 2.55 0.02
N LEU A 38 11.71 2.24 -0.94
CA LEU A 38 12.01 2.24 -2.35
C LEU A 38 10.98 3.06 -3.13
N GLU A 39 11.48 3.98 -3.98
CA GLU A 39 10.67 4.52 -5.05
C GLU A 39 10.91 3.70 -6.33
N THR A 40 9.85 3.44 -7.08
CA THR A 40 9.90 2.49 -8.18
C THR A 40 9.11 2.96 -9.41
N THR A 41 9.34 2.32 -10.55
CA THR A 41 8.61 2.60 -11.80
C THR A 41 7.16 2.13 -11.80
N GLY A 42 6.67 1.45 -10.75
CA GLY A 42 5.28 0.99 -10.66
C GLY A 42 5.07 -0.03 -9.55
N VAL A 43 3.84 -0.48 -9.37
CA VAL A 43 3.39 -1.31 -8.24
C VAL A 43 3.46 -2.82 -8.47
N ASP A 44 3.74 -3.26 -9.69
CA ASP A 44 3.89 -4.68 -10.02
C ASP A 44 5.33 -5.13 -9.75
N ILE A 45 5.51 -5.95 -8.71
CA ILE A 45 6.80 -6.44 -8.24
C ILE A 45 7.63 -7.07 -9.38
N ALA A 46 6.99 -7.81 -10.28
CA ALA A 46 7.69 -8.54 -11.34
C ALA A 46 8.37 -7.62 -12.37
N THR A 47 7.78 -6.44 -12.61
CA THR A 47 8.21 -5.47 -13.63
C THR A 47 8.78 -4.19 -13.06
N ALA A 48 8.55 -3.91 -11.78
CA ALA A 48 9.05 -2.73 -11.10
C ALA A 48 10.59 -2.65 -11.14
N ARG A 49 11.09 -1.43 -11.32
CA ARG A 49 12.52 -1.09 -11.25
C ARG A 49 12.70 0.03 -10.23
N ILE A 50 13.76 -0.04 -9.44
CA ILE A 50 14.06 0.97 -8.44
C ILE A 50 14.51 2.26 -9.13
N VAL A 51 13.94 3.41 -8.71
CA VAL A 51 14.35 4.75 -9.11
C VAL A 51 15.01 5.53 -7.97
N GLN A 52 14.72 5.15 -6.72
CA GLN A 52 15.42 5.65 -5.53
C GLN A 52 15.44 4.57 -4.46
N ILE A 53 16.49 4.50 -3.69
CA ILE A 53 16.62 3.68 -2.49
C ILE A 53 17.09 4.55 -1.34
N ALA A 54 16.41 4.47 -0.20
CA ALA A 54 16.85 5.06 1.06
C ALA A 54 17.00 3.96 2.11
N MET A 55 18.08 4.01 2.89
CA MET A 55 18.41 3.00 3.90
C MET A 55 18.92 3.68 5.17
N HIS A 56 18.45 3.22 6.31
CA HIS A 56 18.93 3.61 7.63
C HIS A 56 19.34 2.36 8.40
N ARG A 57 20.65 2.18 8.60
CA ARG A 57 21.21 1.05 9.34
C ARG A 57 21.47 1.44 10.78
N MET A 58 20.92 0.68 11.71
CA MET A 58 21.11 0.80 13.15
C MET A 58 21.98 -0.37 13.64
N GLU A 59 23.00 -0.05 14.42
CA GLU A 59 23.90 -1.04 15.03
C GLU A 59 23.47 -1.38 16.46
N PRO A 60 23.87 -2.55 17.00
CA PRO A 60 23.60 -2.92 18.39
C PRO A 60 24.24 -1.99 19.43
N ASP A 61 25.31 -1.29 19.08
CA ASP A 61 25.99 -0.30 19.96
C ASP A 61 25.29 1.05 19.98
N GLY A 62 24.22 1.23 19.20
CA GLY A 62 23.45 2.46 19.07
C GLY A 62 23.99 3.42 18.02
N SER A 63 25.08 3.09 17.32
CA SER A 63 25.51 3.84 16.14
C SER A 63 24.57 3.61 14.96
N SER A 64 24.54 4.55 14.02
CA SER A 64 23.72 4.42 12.81
C SER A 64 24.37 5.07 11.60
N MET A 65 23.95 4.65 10.42
CA MET A 65 24.33 5.26 9.15
C MET A 65 23.12 5.37 8.22
N GLU A 66 23.14 6.37 7.38
CA GLU A 66 22.14 6.61 6.34
C GLU A 66 22.77 6.47 4.96
N TYR A 67 21.98 6.01 4.02
CA TYR A 67 22.34 5.92 2.61
C TYR A 67 21.11 6.23 1.78
N GLU A 68 21.25 7.14 0.82
CA GLU A 68 20.21 7.48 -0.12
C GLU A 68 20.83 7.61 -1.52
N GLN A 69 20.17 7.04 -2.53
CA GLN A 69 20.68 7.04 -3.89
C GLN A 69 19.53 7.04 -4.91
N LEU A 70 19.55 8.00 -5.83
CA LEU A 70 18.78 7.93 -7.06
C LEU A 70 19.38 6.86 -7.98
N VAL A 71 18.52 6.11 -8.65
CA VAL A 71 18.90 4.97 -9.49
C VAL A 71 18.30 5.14 -10.88
N ASN A 72 19.11 4.94 -11.92
CA ASN A 72 18.61 4.87 -13.27
C ASN A 72 17.93 3.50 -13.51
N PRO A 73 16.61 3.43 -13.66
CA PRO A 73 15.90 2.16 -13.79
C PRO A 73 16.15 1.45 -15.13
N GLY A 74 16.65 2.17 -16.14
CA GLY A 74 16.90 1.65 -17.47
C GLY A 74 15.69 1.51 -18.37
N ILE A 75 14.55 1.91 -17.87
CA ILE A 75 13.27 1.99 -18.57
C ILE A 75 12.62 3.34 -18.24
N PRO A 76 11.72 3.84 -19.09
CA PRO A 76 10.98 5.06 -18.79
C PRO A 76 10.18 4.95 -17.49
N ILE A 77 10.15 6.02 -16.70
CA ILE A 77 9.32 6.12 -15.50
C ILE A 77 7.90 6.49 -15.93
N PRO A 78 6.88 5.64 -15.66
CA PRO A 78 5.52 5.96 -16.03
C PRO A 78 5.02 7.23 -15.35
N PRO A 79 4.18 8.06 -16.01
CA PRO A 79 3.66 9.31 -15.43
C PRO A 79 2.96 9.12 -14.09
N GLY A 80 2.26 7.98 -13.91
CA GLY A 80 1.60 7.63 -12.66
C GLY A 80 2.58 7.42 -11.49
N ALA A 81 3.76 6.85 -11.73
CA ALA A 81 4.80 6.70 -10.74
C ALA A 81 5.41 8.07 -10.39
N THR A 82 5.77 8.87 -11.40
CA THR A 82 6.24 10.24 -11.19
C THR A 82 5.25 11.10 -10.41
N GLN A 83 3.96 10.92 -10.61
CA GLN A 83 2.93 11.66 -9.87
C GLN A 83 2.96 11.33 -8.36
N VAL A 84 3.37 10.12 -7.98
CA VAL A 84 3.44 9.68 -6.57
C VAL A 84 4.72 10.19 -5.91
N HIS A 85 5.90 9.89 -6.48
CA HIS A 85 7.19 10.17 -5.84
C HIS A 85 7.92 11.41 -6.38
N GLY A 86 7.43 12.03 -7.45
CA GLY A 86 8.00 13.27 -8.02
C GLY A 86 9.24 13.09 -8.90
N ILE A 87 9.86 11.89 -8.93
CA ILE A 87 11.08 11.62 -9.70
C ILE A 87 10.74 11.42 -11.18
N ARG A 88 11.52 12.06 -12.05
CA ARG A 88 11.35 12.03 -13.52
C ARG A 88 12.54 11.34 -14.18
N ASP A 89 12.38 10.93 -15.43
CA ASP A 89 13.48 10.37 -16.22
C ASP A 89 14.73 11.29 -16.26
N ALA A 90 14.53 12.60 -16.30
CA ALA A 90 15.63 13.57 -16.28
C ALA A 90 16.44 13.56 -14.98
N ASP A 91 15.79 13.29 -13.84
CA ASP A 91 16.42 13.30 -12.51
C ASP A 91 17.33 12.07 -12.32
N VAL A 92 17.03 10.97 -13.00
CA VAL A 92 17.78 9.70 -12.92
C VAL A 92 18.66 9.42 -14.16
N ALA A 93 18.64 10.30 -15.16
CA ALA A 93 19.36 10.09 -16.44
C ALA A 93 20.85 9.80 -16.26
N THR A 94 21.49 10.49 -15.30
CA THR A 94 22.92 10.34 -14.97
C THR A 94 23.17 9.54 -13.70
N ALA A 95 22.13 9.04 -13.05
CA ALA A 95 22.25 8.21 -11.87
C ALA A 95 22.84 6.83 -12.23
N PRO A 96 23.53 6.17 -11.30
CA PRO A 96 24.03 4.81 -11.51
C PRO A 96 22.87 3.83 -11.72
N ARG A 97 23.14 2.73 -12.40
CA ARG A 97 22.23 1.59 -12.45
C ARG A 97 22.21 0.87 -11.10
N PHE A 98 21.14 0.14 -10.83
CA PHE A 98 21.08 -0.64 -9.58
C PHE A 98 22.27 -1.62 -9.44
N ALA A 99 22.69 -2.25 -10.53
CA ALA A 99 23.85 -3.15 -10.52
C ALA A 99 25.14 -2.48 -10.07
N ASP A 100 25.31 -1.18 -10.35
CA ASP A 100 26.52 -0.42 -9.97
C ASP A 100 26.56 -0.15 -8.46
N ILE A 101 25.39 0.02 -7.83
CA ILE A 101 25.25 0.27 -6.39
C ILE A 101 25.01 -0.99 -5.56
N ALA A 102 24.67 -2.10 -6.19
CA ALA A 102 24.36 -3.36 -5.52
C ALA A 102 25.47 -3.84 -4.54
N PRO A 103 26.77 -3.71 -4.84
CA PRO A 103 27.82 -4.03 -3.86
C PRO A 103 27.72 -3.21 -2.59
N ARG A 104 27.42 -1.90 -2.71
CA ARG A 104 27.26 -1.00 -1.56
C ARG A 104 26.00 -1.32 -0.76
N VAL A 105 24.88 -1.59 -1.45
CA VAL A 105 23.63 -2.03 -0.83
C VAL A 105 23.86 -3.32 -0.03
N MET A 106 24.55 -4.31 -0.61
CA MET A 106 24.86 -5.56 0.08
C MET A 106 25.82 -5.38 1.27
N GLU A 107 26.74 -4.42 1.20
CA GLU A 107 27.59 -4.05 2.33
C GLU A 107 26.74 -3.50 3.49
N ILE A 108 25.81 -2.59 3.21
CA ILE A 108 24.87 -2.02 4.20
C ILE A 108 24.00 -3.12 4.80
N LEU A 109 23.56 -4.08 4.00
CA LEU A 109 22.71 -5.20 4.43
C LEU A 109 23.48 -6.35 5.10
N ARG A 110 24.81 -6.26 5.22
CA ARG A 110 25.63 -7.35 5.77
C ARG A 110 25.21 -7.70 7.19
N ASN A 111 24.82 -8.97 7.41
CA ASN A 111 24.40 -9.52 8.71
C ASN A 111 23.24 -8.74 9.38
N ALA A 112 22.47 -7.97 8.63
CA ALA A 112 21.37 -7.17 9.16
C ALA A 112 20.02 -7.88 9.04
N ASP A 113 19.12 -7.59 9.97
CA ASP A 113 17.68 -7.77 9.84
C ASP A 113 17.09 -6.60 9.04
N LEU A 114 15.85 -6.73 8.54
CA LEU A 114 15.23 -5.73 7.70
C LEU A 114 14.00 -5.13 8.39
N GLY A 115 13.83 -3.82 8.25
CA GLY A 115 12.71 -3.06 8.75
C GLY A 115 12.11 -2.15 7.69
N GLY A 116 10.83 -1.76 7.87
CA GLY A 116 10.16 -0.80 7.00
C GLY A 116 8.70 -0.60 7.38
N TYR A 117 7.96 0.09 6.53
CA TYR A 117 6.52 0.30 6.65
C TYR A 117 5.80 -0.31 5.44
N ASN A 118 5.06 -1.38 5.62
CA ASN A 118 4.47 -2.24 4.57
C ASN A 118 5.53 -2.88 3.64
N ALA A 119 6.80 -2.83 4.02
CA ALA A 119 7.94 -3.22 3.21
C ALA A 119 8.00 -4.74 2.92
N ILE A 120 7.52 -5.57 3.84
CA ILE A 120 7.49 -7.04 3.63
C ILE A 120 6.69 -7.41 2.38
N ARG A 121 5.68 -6.62 2.06
CA ARG A 121 4.74 -6.93 0.99
C ARG A 121 5.21 -6.43 -0.38
N TYR A 122 6.04 -5.39 -0.41
CA TYR A 122 6.46 -4.75 -1.65
C TYR A 122 7.98 -4.51 -1.71
N ASP A 123 8.56 -3.71 -0.84
CA ASP A 123 9.96 -3.29 -0.94
C ASP A 123 10.95 -4.46 -0.83
N VAL A 124 10.72 -5.39 0.09
CA VAL A 124 11.57 -6.57 0.27
C VAL A 124 11.58 -7.45 -0.98
N PRO A 125 10.45 -7.82 -1.59
CA PRO A 125 10.43 -8.54 -2.86
C PRO A 125 11.11 -7.80 -4.01
N VAL A 126 10.84 -6.49 -4.18
CA VAL A 126 11.45 -5.68 -5.24
C VAL A 126 12.96 -5.59 -5.08
N LEU A 127 13.46 -5.35 -3.85
CA LEU A 127 14.89 -5.31 -3.56
C LEU A 127 15.55 -6.66 -3.82
N ALA A 128 14.90 -7.75 -3.43
CA ALA A 128 15.40 -9.11 -3.67
C ALA A 128 15.53 -9.40 -5.18
N ASP A 129 14.55 -8.99 -5.98
CA ASP A 129 14.57 -9.17 -7.43
C ASP A 129 15.65 -8.30 -8.10
N GLU A 130 15.82 -7.05 -7.69
CA GLU A 130 16.88 -6.18 -8.22
C GLU A 130 18.28 -6.69 -7.84
N LEU A 131 18.47 -7.13 -6.61
CA LEU A 131 19.74 -7.77 -6.19
C LEU A 131 20.02 -9.03 -6.98
N LYS A 132 19.02 -9.88 -7.20
CA LYS A 132 19.15 -11.10 -8.00
C LYS A 132 19.53 -10.78 -9.45
N ARG A 133 18.97 -9.75 -10.07
CA ARG A 133 19.35 -9.27 -11.41
C ARG A 133 20.81 -8.77 -11.44
N ALA A 134 21.29 -8.21 -10.32
CA ALA A 134 22.69 -7.76 -10.15
C ALA A 134 23.65 -8.89 -9.73
N GLY A 135 23.18 -10.16 -9.62
CA GLY A 135 24.02 -11.30 -9.27
C GLY A 135 24.17 -11.54 -7.76
N TYR A 136 23.36 -10.92 -6.91
CA TYR A 136 23.38 -11.08 -5.46
C TYR A 136 22.13 -11.78 -4.95
N ASP A 137 22.23 -12.41 -3.77
CA ASP A 137 21.09 -12.99 -3.06
C ASP A 137 20.87 -12.22 -1.75
N LEU A 138 19.68 -11.67 -1.56
CA LEU A 138 19.29 -10.99 -0.32
C LEU A 138 19.18 -11.96 0.87
N GLU A 139 19.04 -13.25 0.60
CA GLU A 139 18.88 -14.29 1.62
C GLU A 139 17.76 -13.97 2.64
N VAL A 140 16.60 -13.55 2.14
CA VAL A 140 15.46 -13.10 2.96
C VAL A 140 15.09 -14.10 4.05
N GLY A 141 15.16 -15.41 3.74
CA GLY A 141 14.85 -16.48 4.70
C GLY A 141 15.81 -16.57 5.91
N LYS A 142 16.95 -15.91 5.86
CA LYS A 142 17.95 -15.85 6.96
C LYS A 142 17.84 -14.57 7.80
N ARG A 143 16.90 -13.67 7.47
CA ARG A 143 16.72 -12.37 8.11
C ARG A 143 15.40 -12.31 8.86
N ARG A 144 15.41 -11.60 9.99
CA ARG A 144 14.16 -11.19 10.63
C ARG A 144 13.62 -9.99 9.87
N LEU A 145 12.29 -9.96 9.69
CA LEU A 145 11.59 -8.88 9.02
C LEU A 145 10.69 -8.19 10.03
N VAL A 146 10.89 -6.90 10.26
CA VAL A 146 10.09 -6.06 11.16
C VAL A 146 9.34 -5.04 10.32
N ASP A 147 8.01 -5.05 10.40
CA ASP A 147 7.15 -4.18 9.61
C ASP A 147 6.26 -3.35 10.54
N ALA A 148 6.54 -2.05 10.60
CA ALA A 148 5.81 -1.14 11.48
C ALA A 148 4.32 -1.06 11.11
N TYR A 149 3.96 -1.19 9.83
CA TYR A 149 2.55 -1.26 9.41
C TYR A 149 1.84 -2.51 9.96
N LYS A 150 2.50 -3.67 9.94
CA LYS A 150 1.92 -4.89 10.55
C LYS A 150 1.73 -4.75 12.05
N LEU A 151 2.70 -4.14 12.74
CA LEU A 151 2.58 -3.87 14.18
C LEU A 151 1.46 -2.88 14.46
N TYR A 152 1.31 -1.83 13.64
CA TYR A 152 0.19 -0.90 13.71
C TYR A 152 -1.16 -1.62 13.57
N LEU A 153 -1.32 -2.45 12.52
CA LEU A 153 -2.56 -3.21 12.31
C LEU A 153 -2.88 -4.21 13.44
N LEU A 154 -1.85 -4.74 14.12
CA LEU A 154 -2.04 -5.66 15.25
C LEU A 154 -2.45 -4.95 16.55
N LYS A 155 -1.98 -3.70 16.72
CA LYS A 155 -2.17 -2.93 17.96
C LYS A 155 -3.33 -1.96 17.90
N GLU A 156 -3.66 -1.49 16.72
CA GLU A 156 -4.78 -0.58 16.48
C GLU A 156 -6.01 -1.41 16.03
N PRO A 157 -6.96 -1.68 16.91
CA PRO A 157 -8.12 -2.47 16.52
C PRO A 157 -9.05 -1.69 15.61
N HIS A 158 -9.44 -2.30 14.49
CA HIS A 158 -10.37 -1.75 13.50
C HIS A 158 -11.81 -2.22 13.76
N THR A 159 -12.23 -2.26 15.02
CA THR A 159 -13.59 -2.62 15.41
C THR A 159 -14.44 -1.39 15.68
N LEU A 160 -15.78 -1.55 15.59
CA LEU A 160 -16.70 -0.47 15.93
C LEU A 160 -16.49 0.05 17.36
N GLY A 161 -16.25 -0.84 18.32
CA GLY A 161 -15.96 -0.47 19.72
C GLY A 161 -14.70 0.38 19.86
N ALA A 162 -13.61 0.02 19.14
CA ALA A 162 -12.38 0.81 19.15
C ALA A 162 -12.56 2.19 18.49
N ALA A 163 -13.29 2.23 17.37
CA ALA A 163 -13.63 3.50 16.72
C ALA A 163 -14.50 4.37 17.65
N TYR A 164 -15.47 3.77 18.32
CA TYR A 164 -16.35 4.46 19.27
C TYR A 164 -15.55 5.05 20.44
N GLN A 165 -14.63 4.25 21.03
CA GLN A 165 -13.72 4.74 22.08
C GLN A 165 -12.85 5.91 21.57
N LYS A 166 -12.29 5.78 20.37
CA LYS A 166 -11.40 6.81 19.79
C LYS A 166 -12.12 8.11 19.49
N PHE A 167 -13.27 8.06 18.84
CA PHE A 167 -13.96 9.25 18.31
C PHE A 167 -15.06 9.78 19.24
N CYS A 168 -15.58 8.95 20.16
CA CYS A 168 -16.61 9.36 21.11
C CYS A 168 -16.10 9.43 22.56
N GLY A 169 -14.87 8.96 22.87
CA GLY A 169 -14.23 9.03 24.17
C GLY A 169 -14.83 8.10 25.23
N ARG A 170 -15.63 7.09 24.84
CA ARG A 170 -16.35 6.20 25.76
C ARG A 170 -16.47 4.78 25.21
N GLU A 171 -16.69 3.81 26.10
CA GLU A 171 -16.87 2.41 25.70
C GLU A 171 -18.25 2.17 25.07
N LEU A 172 -18.29 1.28 24.08
CA LEU A 172 -19.53 0.82 23.45
C LEU A 172 -20.19 -0.25 24.35
N VAL A 173 -21.28 0.13 25.01
CA VAL A 173 -22.10 -0.77 25.82
C VAL A 173 -23.17 -1.43 24.94
N GLY A 174 -23.36 -2.73 25.09
CA GLY A 174 -24.37 -3.49 24.33
C GLY A 174 -23.94 -3.80 22.89
N ALA A 175 -22.65 -3.91 22.60
CA ALA A 175 -22.12 -4.40 21.34
C ALA A 175 -22.81 -5.72 20.91
N HIS A 176 -22.98 -5.89 19.59
CA HIS A 176 -23.74 -6.98 18.95
C HIS A 176 -25.28 -6.87 19.07
N SER A 177 -25.79 -5.73 19.52
CA SER A 177 -27.18 -5.34 19.34
C SER A 177 -27.30 -4.44 18.11
N ALA A 178 -28.12 -4.81 17.14
CA ALA A 178 -28.26 -4.04 15.88
C ALA A 178 -28.55 -2.56 16.13
N LEU A 179 -29.40 -2.23 17.10
CA LEU A 179 -29.70 -0.83 17.43
C LEU A 179 -28.51 -0.12 18.07
N ALA A 180 -27.83 -0.75 19.04
CA ALA A 180 -26.65 -0.17 19.69
C ALA A 180 -25.52 0.07 18.70
N ASP A 181 -25.26 -0.90 17.83
CA ASP A 181 -24.22 -0.80 16.80
C ASP A 181 -24.55 0.26 15.73
N THR A 182 -25.83 0.38 15.35
CA THR A 182 -26.29 1.44 14.42
C THR A 182 -26.09 2.83 15.02
N LEU A 183 -26.47 3.03 16.29
CA LEU A 183 -26.28 4.29 16.98
C LEU A 183 -24.80 4.62 17.17
N ALA A 184 -23.98 3.61 17.52
CA ALA A 184 -22.54 3.77 17.64
C ALA A 184 -21.88 4.13 16.31
N ALA A 185 -22.28 3.51 15.21
CA ALA A 185 -21.76 3.85 13.88
C ALA A 185 -22.09 5.30 13.47
N ARG A 186 -23.30 5.79 13.79
CA ARG A 186 -23.67 7.20 13.63
C ARG A 186 -22.76 8.11 14.44
N ASP A 187 -22.59 7.80 15.74
CA ASP A 187 -21.81 8.64 16.64
C ASP A 187 -20.33 8.66 16.24
N VAL A 188 -19.78 7.53 15.77
CA VAL A 188 -18.43 7.44 15.19
C VAL A 188 -18.30 8.37 13.99
N LEU A 189 -19.26 8.38 13.06
CA LEU A 189 -19.23 9.29 11.91
C LEU A 189 -19.22 10.76 12.36
N LEU A 190 -20.08 11.13 13.32
CA LEU A 190 -20.13 12.49 13.84
C LEU A 190 -18.81 12.87 14.53
N GLY A 191 -18.24 11.97 15.35
CA GLY A 191 -16.95 12.17 15.99
C GLY A 191 -15.79 12.26 14.98
N GLN A 192 -15.81 11.49 13.89
CA GLN A 192 -14.83 11.62 12.80
C GLN A 192 -14.92 12.99 12.12
N LEU A 193 -16.12 13.52 11.91
CA LEU A 193 -16.31 14.85 11.35
C LEU A 193 -15.78 15.96 12.30
N GLU A 194 -15.82 15.76 13.60
CA GLU A 194 -15.21 16.70 14.56
C GLU A 194 -13.69 16.57 14.58
N TYR A 195 -13.18 15.34 14.53
CA TYR A 195 -11.75 15.03 14.63
C TYR A 195 -10.97 15.38 13.36
N TYR A 196 -11.52 15.11 12.18
CA TYR A 196 -10.89 15.34 10.88
C TYR A 196 -11.44 16.62 10.23
N SER A 197 -10.65 17.69 10.21
CA SER A 197 -11.04 18.98 9.65
C SER A 197 -11.11 19.01 8.11
N ASP A 198 -10.46 18.08 7.46
CA ASP A 198 -10.35 17.93 6.00
C ASP A 198 -11.51 17.11 5.38
N LEU A 199 -12.34 16.46 6.19
CA LEU A 199 -13.50 15.75 5.70
C LEU A 199 -14.63 16.71 5.26
N PRO A 200 -15.28 16.45 4.10
CA PRO A 200 -16.44 17.22 3.68
C PRO A 200 -17.59 17.07 4.69
N ARG A 201 -18.34 18.16 4.90
CA ARG A 201 -19.49 18.18 5.83
C ARG A 201 -20.81 17.81 5.16
N THR A 202 -20.79 17.55 3.86
CA THR A 202 -21.98 17.18 3.08
C THR A 202 -22.02 15.67 2.88
N LEU A 203 -23.23 15.10 2.90
CA LEU A 203 -23.42 13.67 2.65
C LEU A 203 -22.90 13.26 1.26
N GLU A 204 -23.07 14.14 0.27
CA GLU A 204 -22.58 13.90 -1.09
C GLU A 204 -21.05 13.78 -1.12
N GLY A 205 -20.33 14.71 -0.53
CA GLY A 205 -18.87 14.67 -0.45
C GLY A 205 -18.33 13.46 0.31
N LEU A 206 -18.98 13.08 1.42
CA LEU A 206 -18.62 11.86 2.18
C LEU A 206 -18.89 10.60 1.34
N ALA A 207 -20.04 10.56 0.65
CA ALA A 207 -20.38 9.43 -0.21
C ALA A 207 -19.39 9.28 -1.37
N ASP A 208 -18.88 10.37 -1.93
CA ASP A 208 -17.88 10.33 -3.00
C ASP A 208 -16.53 9.78 -2.52
N ILE A 209 -16.11 10.11 -1.30
CA ILE A 209 -14.94 9.48 -0.67
C ILE A 209 -15.16 7.97 -0.50
N CYS A 210 -16.32 7.55 0.00
CA CYS A 210 -16.65 6.14 0.20
C CYS A 210 -16.80 5.36 -1.12
N LYS A 211 -17.09 6.03 -2.23
CA LYS A 211 -17.16 5.41 -3.58
C LYS A 211 -15.78 5.03 -4.14
N ALA A 212 -14.68 5.58 -3.62
CA ALA A 212 -13.34 5.28 -4.12
C ALA A 212 -13.03 3.77 -4.08
N ASP A 213 -13.59 3.06 -3.10
CA ASP A 213 -13.49 1.60 -2.95
C ASP A 213 -14.75 0.86 -3.44
N ALA A 214 -15.70 1.56 -4.08
CA ALA A 214 -16.95 0.95 -4.52
C ALA A 214 -16.67 -0.13 -5.55
N THR A 215 -17.22 -1.31 -5.31
CA THR A 215 -17.21 -2.41 -6.27
C THR A 215 -18.41 -2.26 -7.23
N PRO A 216 -18.30 -2.77 -8.48
CA PRO A 216 -19.42 -2.74 -9.42
C PRO A 216 -20.70 -3.38 -8.88
N ASP A 217 -20.57 -4.37 -8.01
CA ASP A 217 -21.65 -5.10 -7.36
C ASP A 217 -21.57 -4.99 -5.83
N LEU A 218 -22.73 -5.11 -5.15
CA LEU A 218 -22.81 -5.00 -3.69
C LEU A 218 -22.08 -6.12 -2.96
N ALA A 219 -21.87 -7.26 -3.62
CA ALA A 219 -21.23 -8.43 -3.05
C ALA A 219 -19.69 -8.45 -3.18
N GLY A 220 -19.11 -7.46 -3.87
CA GLY A 220 -17.66 -7.35 -4.08
C GLY A 220 -17.06 -8.49 -4.92
N ARG A 221 -17.88 -9.21 -5.71
CA ARG A 221 -17.43 -10.25 -6.64
C ARG A 221 -16.80 -9.69 -7.89
N LEU A 222 -17.09 -8.43 -8.19
CA LEU A 222 -16.55 -7.68 -9.31
C LEU A 222 -15.64 -6.56 -8.77
N GLY A 223 -14.74 -6.07 -9.62
CA GLY A 223 -13.84 -4.96 -9.31
C GLY A 223 -13.62 -4.10 -10.54
N TYR A 224 -12.82 -3.06 -10.39
CA TYR A 224 -12.32 -2.26 -11.50
C TYR A 224 -10.82 -2.51 -11.70
N ASP A 225 -10.36 -2.52 -12.96
CA ASP A 225 -8.94 -2.43 -13.28
C ASP A 225 -8.45 -0.97 -13.35
N ALA A 226 -7.19 -0.76 -13.72
CA ALA A 226 -6.59 0.57 -13.83
C ALA A 226 -7.31 1.48 -14.85
N ASP A 227 -7.94 0.89 -15.87
CA ASP A 227 -8.71 1.61 -16.89
C ASP A 227 -10.19 1.78 -16.51
N ARG A 228 -10.56 1.47 -15.26
CA ARG A 228 -11.95 1.49 -14.76
C ARG A 228 -12.89 0.51 -15.48
N GLU A 229 -12.34 -0.53 -16.14
CA GLU A 229 -13.12 -1.61 -16.71
C GLU A 229 -13.43 -2.68 -15.67
N ILE A 230 -14.64 -3.28 -15.75
CA ILE A 230 -15.09 -4.27 -14.76
C ILE A 230 -14.36 -5.61 -14.97
N VAL A 231 -13.76 -6.11 -13.88
CA VAL A 231 -13.04 -7.37 -13.83
C VAL A 231 -13.64 -8.34 -12.82
N PHE A 232 -13.47 -9.64 -13.06
CA PHE A 232 -13.83 -10.67 -12.08
C PHE A 232 -12.86 -10.66 -10.89
N ARG A 233 -13.39 -10.75 -9.65
CA ARG A 233 -12.59 -10.99 -8.44
C ARG A 233 -12.60 -12.43 -7.96
N PHE A 234 -13.21 -13.35 -8.74
CA PHE A 234 -13.40 -14.77 -8.39
C PHE A 234 -13.14 -15.70 -9.59
N GLY A 235 -13.02 -17.00 -9.26
CA GLY A 235 -13.00 -18.09 -10.23
C GLY A 235 -11.80 -18.09 -11.18
N LYS A 236 -11.92 -18.89 -12.26
CA LYS A 236 -10.84 -19.09 -13.23
C LYS A 236 -10.43 -17.84 -14.00
N TYR A 237 -11.30 -16.82 -14.02
CA TYR A 237 -11.07 -15.56 -14.72
C TYR A 237 -10.81 -14.37 -13.79
N LYS A 238 -10.37 -14.63 -12.53
CA LYS A 238 -10.00 -13.58 -11.59
C LYS A 238 -8.98 -12.62 -12.21
N GLY A 239 -9.24 -11.30 -12.11
CA GLY A 239 -8.43 -10.23 -12.68
C GLY A 239 -8.69 -9.94 -14.16
N GLN A 240 -9.47 -10.75 -14.87
CA GLN A 240 -9.76 -10.53 -16.28
C GLN A 240 -11.05 -9.71 -16.49
N ARG A 241 -11.07 -8.92 -17.56
CA ARG A 241 -12.20 -8.04 -17.90
C ARG A 241 -13.42 -8.86 -18.26
N VAL A 242 -14.56 -8.55 -17.65
CA VAL A 242 -15.84 -9.23 -17.88
C VAL A 242 -16.24 -9.22 -19.35
N LYS A 243 -16.11 -8.06 -20.01
CA LYS A 243 -16.43 -7.91 -21.44
C LYS A 243 -15.61 -8.86 -22.32
N THR A 244 -14.32 -8.98 -22.05
CA THR A 244 -13.41 -9.87 -22.78
C THR A 244 -13.86 -11.33 -22.64
N ILE A 245 -14.14 -11.75 -21.41
CA ILE A 245 -14.55 -13.14 -21.14
C ILE A 245 -15.89 -13.47 -21.78
N PHE A 246 -16.87 -12.56 -21.72
CA PHE A 246 -18.17 -12.80 -22.36
C PHE A 246 -18.10 -12.88 -23.89
N LEU A 247 -17.06 -12.28 -24.50
CA LEU A 247 -16.81 -12.40 -25.93
C LEU A 247 -16.07 -13.69 -26.32
N THR A 248 -15.24 -14.23 -25.42
CA THR A 248 -14.39 -15.41 -25.68
C THR A 248 -14.95 -16.71 -25.09
N ASP A 249 -15.68 -16.61 -23.98
CA ASP A 249 -16.36 -17.73 -23.31
C ASP A 249 -17.78 -17.31 -22.90
N GLY A 250 -18.70 -17.26 -23.88
CA GLY A 250 -20.09 -16.89 -23.64
C GLY A 250 -20.84 -17.82 -22.67
N GLY A 251 -20.40 -19.08 -22.57
CA GLY A 251 -20.96 -20.05 -21.62
C GLY A 251 -20.70 -19.71 -20.16
N TYR A 252 -19.69 -18.89 -19.89
CA TYR A 252 -19.38 -18.47 -18.52
C TYR A 252 -20.46 -17.55 -17.92
N TYR A 253 -21.09 -16.69 -18.74
CA TYR A 253 -22.26 -15.92 -18.33
C TYR A 253 -23.39 -16.83 -17.90
N ASP A 254 -23.77 -17.81 -18.74
CA ASP A 254 -24.85 -18.74 -18.43
C ASP A 254 -24.59 -19.57 -17.18
N TRP A 255 -23.33 -19.97 -16.99
CA TRP A 255 -22.92 -20.68 -15.78
C TRP A 255 -23.13 -19.82 -14.53
N ILE A 256 -22.70 -18.53 -14.54
CA ILE A 256 -22.92 -17.62 -13.39
C ILE A 256 -24.40 -17.44 -13.11
N MET A 257 -25.22 -17.26 -14.15
CA MET A 257 -26.66 -17.04 -13.99
C MET A 257 -27.38 -18.23 -13.35
N ARG A 258 -26.90 -19.47 -13.61
CA ARG A 258 -27.45 -20.71 -13.03
C ARG A 258 -26.83 -21.07 -11.67
N SER A 259 -25.72 -20.48 -11.31
CA SER A 259 -25.03 -20.74 -10.06
C SER A 259 -25.55 -19.82 -8.93
N ASP A 260 -25.20 -20.17 -7.69
CA ASP A 260 -25.59 -19.41 -6.49
C ASP A 260 -24.71 -18.17 -6.30
N PHE A 261 -24.89 -17.19 -7.20
CA PHE A 261 -24.27 -15.86 -7.08
C PHE A 261 -25.31 -14.85 -6.60
N PRO A 262 -24.86 -13.82 -5.81
CA PRO A 262 -25.72 -12.73 -5.37
C PRO A 262 -26.40 -12.01 -6.54
N ASP A 263 -27.66 -11.60 -6.33
CA ASP A 263 -28.45 -10.91 -7.36
C ASP A 263 -27.77 -9.66 -7.86
N SER A 264 -27.15 -8.85 -6.99
CA SER A 264 -26.40 -7.66 -7.38
C SER A 264 -25.28 -7.95 -8.37
N THR A 265 -24.59 -9.08 -8.21
CA THR A 265 -23.55 -9.53 -9.17
C THR A 265 -24.18 -9.92 -10.51
N LYS A 266 -25.28 -10.69 -10.47
CA LYS A 266 -26.01 -11.12 -11.68
C LYS A 266 -26.60 -9.94 -12.46
N GLU A 267 -27.12 -8.92 -11.76
CA GLU A 267 -27.66 -7.70 -12.37
C GLU A 267 -26.61 -6.93 -13.15
N VAL A 268 -25.43 -6.67 -12.54
CA VAL A 268 -24.33 -5.98 -13.20
C VAL A 268 -23.85 -6.75 -14.43
N LEU A 269 -23.64 -8.07 -14.30
CA LEU A 269 -23.20 -8.92 -15.40
C LEU A 269 -24.24 -8.99 -16.53
N THR A 270 -25.52 -9.03 -16.19
CA THR A 270 -26.62 -8.99 -17.18
C THR A 270 -26.64 -7.67 -17.94
N GLY A 271 -26.44 -6.55 -17.24
CA GLY A 271 -26.32 -5.23 -17.87
C GLY A 271 -25.19 -5.17 -18.89
N LEU A 272 -24.00 -5.65 -18.52
CA LEU A 272 -22.84 -5.72 -19.42
C LEU A 272 -23.08 -6.67 -20.60
N TYR A 273 -23.64 -7.83 -20.35
CA TYR A 273 -23.97 -8.80 -21.39
C TYR A 273 -24.92 -8.21 -22.44
N ARG A 274 -26.00 -7.55 -22.00
CA ARG A 274 -26.94 -6.88 -22.91
C ARG A 274 -26.27 -5.78 -23.73
N GLN A 275 -25.40 -4.97 -23.13
CA GLN A 275 -24.65 -3.92 -23.86
C GLN A 275 -23.78 -4.52 -24.98
N LEU A 276 -23.06 -5.62 -24.71
CA LEU A 276 -22.22 -6.27 -25.69
C LEU A 276 -22.97 -6.83 -26.89
N TYR A 277 -24.16 -7.41 -26.67
CA TYR A 277 -24.94 -8.05 -27.72
C TYR A 277 -25.93 -7.14 -28.43
N THR A 278 -26.35 -6.00 -27.82
CA THR A 278 -27.09 -4.96 -28.53
C THR A 278 -26.19 -4.12 -29.44
N ALA A 279 -24.94 -3.89 -29.08
CA ALA A 279 -23.97 -3.20 -29.93
C ALA A 279 -23.57 -4.01 -31.19
N ARG A 280 -23.73 -5.34 -31.18
CA ARG A 280 -23.46 -6.21 -32.35
C ARG A 280 -24.60 -6.27 -33.37
N ARG A 281 -25.77 -5.75 -33.06
CA ARG A 281 -26.95 -5.74 -33.96
C ARG A 281 -27.14 -4.42 -34.72
N ARG A 282 -26.28 -3.47 -34.52
CA ARG A 282 -26.16 -2.22 -35.31
C ARG A 282 -24.88 -2.26 -36.15
#